data_aad6c9090526ceeb71700c3d4daea435
#
_entry.id   aad6c9090526ceeb71700c3d4daea435
#
_cell.length_a   1.000
_cell.length_b   1.000
_cell.length_c   1.000
_cell.angle_alpha   90.00
_cell.angle_beta   90.00
_cell.angle_gamma   90.00
#
_symmetry.space_group_name_H-M   'P 1'
#
loop_
_entity.id
_entity.type
_entity.pdbx_description
1 polymer ?
#
loop_
_entity_poly.entity_id
_entity_poly.type
_entity_poly.pdbx_seq_one_letter_code
_entity_poly.pdbx_strand_id
1 'polypeptide(L)'
;PDVVVDAILAKKNLGTRITDAPFVIGVGPGFYAGKDCHCVIETKRGHTLGSVIWEKEAIPNTGVPGNIGGFTTERLIRASADGIMEPVAEIGDTVEKGQLVARTGKQPVYAKMSGIVRGMLQKDVQVTEGLKIGDIDARCEPEHCGTISDKARAVGGGVLEAVSLFGQIYGNYGVALLAAGEAKRFGSDKLSEKFQGIPLYRHALEKLEAFSGLSRVVVTAREALAEEAQRLGIHIVENRQPEQGISHSVSLALQELLSQNPDLEGV
;
A
#
# COMPACT_ATOMS: atom_id res chain seq x y z
N PRO A 1 -0.57 20.10 -3.78
CA PRO A 1 0.01 18.76 -3.67
C PRO A 1 -0.23 17.99 -4.96
N ASP A 2 0.69 17.10 -5.33
CA ASP A 2 0.56 16.27 -6.53
C ASP A 2 -0.35 15.08 -6.27
N VAL A 3 -0.37 14.63 -5.02
CA VAL A 3 -1.22 13.51 -4.55
C VAL A 3 -1.98 13.91 -3.30
N VAL A 4 -3.27 13.60 -3.26
CA VAL A 4 -4.11 13.68 -2.07
C VAL A 4 -4.57 12.26 -1.71
N VAL A 5 -4.43 11.89 -0.44
CA VAL A 5 -4.92 10.63 0.11
C VAL A 5 -5.96 10.91 1.19
N ASP A 6 -7.21 10.59 0.93
CA ASP A 6 -8.25 10.62 1.97
C ASP A 6 -8.29 9.28 2.72
N ALA A 7 -7.71 9.27 3.90
CA ALA A 7 -7.69 8.14 4.83
C ALA A 7 -8.47 8.42 6.13
N ILE A 8 -9.45 9.32 6.11
CA ILE A 8 -10.31 9.67 7.26
C ILE A 8 -11.14 8.46 7.72
N LEU A 9 -11.45 7.52 6.81
CA LEU A 9 -12.20 6.30 7.08
C LEU A 9 -13.63 6.53 7.62
N ALA A 10 -14.26 7.62 7.21
CA ALA A 10 -15.62 7.99 7.62
C ALA A 10 -16.72 7.07 7.09
N LYS A 11 -16.39 6.11 6.21
CA LYS A 11 -17.32 5.20 5.51
C LYS A 11 -18.29 5.90 4.55
N LYS A 12 -18.04 7.15 4.28
CA LYS A 12 -18.71 8.00 3.28
C LYS A 12 -17.76 9.10 2.86
N ASN A 13 -17.89 9.58 1.64
CA ASN A 13 -17.16 10.76 1.19
C ASN A 13 -17.67 12.00 1.95
N LEU A 14 -16.77 12.75 2.57
CA LEU A 14 -17.06 13.98 3.33
C LEU A 14 -16.80 15.25 2.53
N GLY A 15 -16.52 15.16 1.24
CA GLY A 15 -16.30 16.30 0.36
C GLY A 15 -15.05 16.21 -0.51
N THR A 16 -14.32 15.10 -0.48
CA THR A 16 -13.16 14.84 -1.36
C THR A 16 -13.62 14.73 -2.81
N ARG A 17 -12.91 15.40 -3.69
CA ARG A 17 -13.18 15.46 -5.13
C ARG A 17 -11.98 14.97 -5.94
N ILE A 18 -12.25 14.35 -7.06
CA ILE A 18 -11.22 13.92 -7.99
C ILE A 18 -10.33 15.09 -8.49
N THR A 19 -10.82 16.32 -8.38
CA THR A 19 -10.11 17.55 -8.79
C THR A 19 -9.28 18.19 -7.68
N ASP A 20 -9.22 17.61 -6.48
CA ASP A 20 -8.48 18.20 -5.36
C ASP A 20 -6.94 18.12 -5.54
N ALA A 21 -6.47 17.23 -6.43
CA ALA A 21 -5.08 17.11 -6.85
C ALA A 21 -4.99 16.41 -8.22
N PRO A 22 -3.82 16.45 -8.89
CA PRO A 22 -3.54 15.62 -10.07
C PRO A 22 -3.80 14.13 -9.84
N PHE A 23 -3.60 13.63 -8.60
CA PHE A 23 -3.95 12.28 -8.23
C PHE A 23 -4.60 12.24 -6.85
N VAL A 24 -5.81 11.69 -6.77
CA VAL A 24 -6.61 11.58 -5.53
C VAL A 24 -6.91 10.12 -5.26
N ILE A 25 -6.60 9.67 -4.04
CA ILE A 25 -6.79 8.31 -3.56
C ILE A 25 -7.80 8.31 -2.42
N GLY A 26 -8.88 7.55 -2.54
CA GLY A 26 -9.84 7.31 -1.46
C GLY A 26 -9.52 5.99 -0.72
N VAL A 27 -9.47 6.00 0.62
CA VAL A 27 -9.20 4.79 1.39
C VAL A 27 -10.48 4.23 2.00
N GLY A 28 -10.90 3.06 1.51
CA GLY A 28 -12.05 2.32 2.01
C GLY A 28 -13.40 2.71 1.37
N PRO A 29 -14.51 2.22 1.92
CA PRO A 29 -15.84 2.44 1.36
C PRO A 29 -16.29 3.89 1.49
N GLY A 30 -17.12 4.32 0.57
CA GLY A 30 -17.68 5.67 0.49
C GLY A 30 -17.13 6.51 -0.64
N PHE A 31 -16.16 6.00 -1.39
CA PHE A 31 -15.59 6.60 -2.60
C PHE A 31 -15.88 5.74 -3.82
N TYR A 32 -16.12 6.39 -4.95
CA TYR A 32 -16.25 5.74 -6.26
C TYR A 32 -15.06 6.16 -7.14
N ALA A 33 -14.23 5.18 -7.53
CA ALA A 33 -13.10 5.42 -8.43
C ALA A 33 -13.56 5.91 -9.81
N GLY A 34 -12.87 6.91 -10.35
CA GLY A 34 -13.25 7.59 -11.60
C GLY A 34 -14.31 8.68 -11.44
N LYS A 35 -14.85 8.88 -10.22
CA LYS A 35 -15.85 9.91 -9.93
C LYS A 35 -15.44 10.81 -8.76
N ASP A 36 -15.22 10.23 -7.59
CA ASP A 36 -14.86 10.96 -6.37
C ASP A 36 -13.34 11.09 -6.23
N CYS A 37 -12.61 10.09 -6.73
CA CYS A 37 -11.16 9.97 -6.69
C CYS A 37 -10.68 9.17 -7.90
N HIS A 38 -9.37 9.09 -8.13
CA HIS A 38 -8.78 8.34 -9.24
C HIS A 38 -8.76 6.84 -8.96
N CYS A 39 -8.47 6.45 -7.71
CA CYS A 39 -8.57 5.06 -7.27
C CYS A 39 -9.01 4.95 -5.81
N VAL A 40 -9.47 3.77 -5.44
CA VAL A 40 -9.89 3.43 -4.07
C VAL A 40 -9.05 2.28 -3.54
N ILE A 41 -8.63 2.35 -2.28
CA ILE A 41 -7.91 1.25 -1.62
C ILE A 41 -8.88 0.41 -0.79
N GLU A 42 -8.93 -0.89 -1.05
CA GLU A 42 -9.79 -1.84 -0.32
C GLU A 42 -9.35 -1.98 1.14
N THR A 43 -10.28 -1.83 2.07
CA THR A 43 -10.00 -1.94 3.52
C THR A 43 -10.68 -3.10 4.21
N LYS A 44 -11.53 -3.87 3.52
CA LYS A 44 -12.15 -5.07 4.10
C LYS A 44 -11.13 -6.20 4.20
N ARG A 45 -11.06 -6.85 5.37
CA ARG A 45 -10.22 -8.05 5.55
C ARG A 45 -10.66 -9.16 4.60
N GLY A 46 -9.71 -9.82 3.96
CA GLY A 46 -9.90 -10.86 2.97
C GLY A 46 -8.82 -10.83 1.91
N HIS A 47 -9.04 -11.57 0.83
CA HIS A 47 -8.08 -11.72 -0.27
C HIS A 47 -7.71 -10.38 -0.93
N THR A 48 -8.64 -9.45 -1.02
CA THR A 48 -8.47 -8.15 -1.70
C THR A 48 -8.06 -7.01 -0.77
N LEU A 49 -7.73 -7.28 0.51
CA LEU A 49 -7.29 -6.24 1.44
C LEU A 49 -6.05 -5.51 0.90
N GLY A 50 -6.13 -4.20 0.77
CA GLY A 50 -5.06 -3.35 0.25
C GLY A 50 -5.01 -3.24 -1.26
N SER A 51 -5.87 -3.95 -2.02
CA SER A 51 -5.86 -3.81 -3.49
C SER A 51 -6.26 -2.42 -3.94
N VAL A 52 -5.65 -1.95 -5.03
CA VAL A 52 -6.00 -0.71 -5.72
C VAL A 52 -7.17 -0.99 -6.67
N ILE A 53 -8.24 -0.24 -6.52
CA ILE A 53 -9.47 -0.32 -7.32
C ILE A 53 -9.53 0.91 -8.22
N TRP A 54 -9.43 0.72 -9.53
CA TRP A 54 -9.45 1.79 -10.53
C TRP A 54 -10.84 2.12 -11.06
N GLU A 55 -11.78 1.21 -10.90
CA GLU A 55 -13.19 1.37 -11.29
C GLU A 55 -14.07 0.82 -10.16
N LYS A 56 -15.18 1.47 -9.84
CA LYS A 56 -16.14 1.08 -8.79
C LYS A 56 -15.77 1.56 -7.38
N GLU A 57 -16.37 0.94 -6.40
CA GLU A 57 -16.22 1.20 -4.96
C GLU A 57 -15.51 0.05 -4.26
N ALA A 58 -14.93 0.33 -3.10
CA ALA A 58 -14.53 -0.72 -2.15
C ALA A 58 -15.76 -1.45 -1.61
N ILE A 59 -15.55 -2.66 -1.11
CA ILE A 59 -16.64 -3.46 -0.52
C ILE A 59 -17.32 -2.65 0.61
N PRO A 60 -18.67 -2.51 0.56
CA PRO A 60 -19.42 -1.71 1.52
C PRO A 60 -19.16 -2.10 2.98
N ASN A 61 -19.22 -1.12 3.87
CA ASN A 61 -19.09 -1.35 5.30
C ASN A 61 -20.27 -2.19 5.82
N THR A 62 -19.99 -3.32 6.42
CA THR A 62 -21.01 -4.22 7.01
C THR A 62 -21.38 -3.85 8.44
N GLY A 63 -20.66 -2.91 9.08
CA GLY A 63 -20.81 -2.61 10.50
C GLY A 63 -20.30 -3.71 11.46
N VAL A 64 -19.93 -4.87 10.92
CA VAL A 64 -19.40 -5.99 11.70
C VAL A 64 -17.87 -5.96 11.64
N PRO A 65 -17.19 -5.90 12.81
CA PRO A 65 -15.74 -5.95 12.87
C PRO A 65 -15.19 -7.28 12.35
N GLY A 66 -13.98 -7.22 11.80
CA GLY A 66 -13.26 -8.44 11.43
C GLY A 66 -13.01 -9.36 12.64
N ASN A 67 -13.08 -10.68 12.41
CA ASN A 67 -12.74 -11.67 13.42
C ASN A 67 -11.24 -11.56 13.79
N ILE A 68 -10.96 -11.46 15.09
CA ILE A 68 -9.60 -11.51 15.64
C ILE A 68 -9.64 -12.41 16.89
N GLY A 69 -8.91 -13.51 16.87
CA GLY A 69 -8.86 -14.45 17.97
C GLY A 69 -10.23 -15.10 18.31
N GLY A 70 -11.12 -15.23 17.33
CA GLY A 70 -12.47 -15.78 17.52
C GLY A 70 -13.53 -14.74 17.90
N PHE A 71 -13.16 -13.49 18.15
CA PHE A 71 -14.06 -12.43 18.61
C PHE A 71 -14.34 -11.41 17.52
N THR A 72 -15.55 -10.87 17.47
CA THR A 72 -16.01 -9.85 16.52
C THR A 72 -16.57 -8.63 17.25
N THR A 73 -17.86 -8.61 17.57
CA THR A 73 -18.55 -7.50 18.23
C THR A 73 -18.21 -7.36 19.71
N GLU A 74 -17.82 -8.43 20.36
CA GLU A 74 -17.40 -8.45 21.76
C GLU A 74 -16.15 -7.59 22.03
N ARG A 75 -15.32 -7.45 21.00
CA ARG A 75 -14.11 -6.61 21.03
C ARG A 75 -14.41 -5.12 21.16
N LEU A 76 -15.63 -4.71 20.77
CA LEU A 76 -15.97 -3.29 20.72
C LEU A 76 -16.39 -2.78 22.10
N ILE A 77 -15.75 -1.69 22.52
CA ILE A 77 -16.21 -0.85 23.62
C ILE A 77 -17.15 0.19 23.01
N ARG A 78 -18.39 0.24 23.47
CA ARG A 78 -19.41 1.17 22.97
C ARG A 78 -19.96 2.02 24.10
N ALA A 79 -20.26 3.28 23.78
CA ALA A 79 -20.91 4.20 24.71
C ALA A 79 -22.25 3.61 25.20
N SER A 80 -22.48 3.65 26.52
CA SER A 80 -23.71 3.14 27.16
C SER A 80 -24.80 4.21 27.24
N ALA A 81 -24.45 5.48 27.02
CA ALA A 81 -25.39 6.61 27.01
C ALA A 81 -24.77 7.79 26.25
N ASP A 82 -25.62 8.74 25.89
CA ASP A 82 -25.21 10.06 25.41
C ASP A 82 -24.48 10.84 26.53
N GLY A 83 -23.49 11.62 26.15
CA GLY A 83 -22.80 12.51 27.08
C GLY A 83 -21.29 12.56 26.88
N ILE A 84 -20.59 12.96 27.92
CA ILE A 84 -19.14 13.14 27.90
C ILE A 84 -18.44 11.80 28.16
N MET A 85 -17.37 11.54 27.40
CA MET A 85 -16.49 10.38 27.55
C MET A 85 -15.53 10.56 28.72
N GLU A 86 -15.49 9.59 29.61
CA GLU A 86 -14.53 9.49 30.72
C GLU A 86 -13.87 8.09 30.68
N PRO A 87 -12.66 7.95 30.12
CA PRO A 87 -11.94 6.68 30.13
C PRO A 87 -11.52 6.32 31.58
N VAL A 88 -11.62 5.04 31.92
CA VAL A 88 -11.14 4.45 33.18
C VAL A 88 -9.94 3.56 32.92
N ALA A 89 -9.94 2.88 31.79
CA ALA A 89 -8.80 2.10 31.30
C ALA A 89 -8.08 2.87 30.18
N GLU A 90 -6.79 2.69 30.07
CA GLU A 90 -5.93 3.29 29.06
C GLU A 90 -5.54 2.27 27.97
N ILE A 91 -5.03 2.78 26.83
CA ILE A 91 -4.48 1.93 25.78
C ILE A 91 -3.24 1.21 26.32
N GLY A 92 -3.22 -0.11 26.20
CA GLY A 92 -2.18 -0.97 26.74
C GLY A 92 -2.59 -1.71 28.02
N ASP A 93 -3.67 -1.27 28.70
CA ASP A 93 -4.15 -1.96 29.89
C ASP A 93 -4.73 -3.34 29.57
N THR A 94 -4.41 -4.30 30.42
CA THR A 94 -5.08 -5.59 30.43
C THR A 94 -6.37 -5.47 31.24
N VAL A 95 -7.49 -5.90 30.64
CA VAL A 95 -8.81 -5.86 31.27
C VAL A 95 -9.47 -7.23 31.24
N GLU A 96 -10.32 -7.48 32.24
CA GLU A 96 -11.13 -8.69 32.30
C GLU A 96 -12.56 -8.43 31.83
N LYS A 97 -13.23 -9.48 31.34
CA LYS A 97 -14.66 -9.41 31.01
C LYS A 97 -15.46 -8.95 32.23
N GLY A 98 -16.28 -7.91 32.06
CA GLY A 98 -17.05 -7.30 33.13
C GLY A 98 -16.34 -6.18 33.89
N GLN A 99 -15.07 -5.90 33.60
CA GLN A 99 -14.35 -4.79 34.20
C GLN A 99 -14.85 -3.44 33.66
N LEU A 100 -14.96 -2.43 34.53
CA LEU A 100 -15.27 -1.06 34.16
C LEU A 100 -14.11 -0.47 33.37
N VAL A 101 -14.37 0.00 32.14
CA VAL A 101 -13.34 0.53 31.21
C VAL A 101 -13.56 1.99 30.85
N ALA A 102 -14.78 2.49 30.98
CA ALA A 102 -15.11 3.89 30.71
C ALA A 102 -16.43 4.29 31.39
N ARG A 103 -16.75 5.59 31.36
CA ARG A 103 -18.09 6.14 31.62
C ARG A 103 -18.50 7.04 30.47
N THR A 104 -19.79 7.02 30.11
CA THR A 104 -20.36 7.93 29.13
C THR A 104 -21.65 8.51 29.69
N GLY A 105 -21.75 9.85 29.77
CA GLY A 105 -22.90 10.51 30.35
C GLY A 105 -23.25 10.02 31.76
N LYS A 106 -22.26 9.71 32.59
CA LYS A 106 -22.37 9.12 33.96
C LYS A 106 -22.72 7.63 34.00
N GLN A 107 -23.02 6.99 32.88
CA GLN A 107 -23.30 5.54 32.84
C GLN A 107 -21.99 4.74 32.68
N PRO A 108 -21.84 3.62 33.40
CA PRO A 108 -20.66 2.78 33.29
C PRO A 108 -20.64 2.00 31.95
N VAL A 109 -19.44 1.80 31.44
CA VAL A 109 -19.17 0.97 30.27
C VAL A 109 -18.25 -0.18 30.69
N TYR A 110 -18.66 -1.42 30.47
CA TYR A 110 -17.93 -2.60 30.87
C TYR A 110 -17.33 -3.33 29.66
N ALA A 111 -16.14 -3.94 29.85
CA ALA A 111 -15.52 -4.81 28.89
C ALA A 111 -16.38 -6.05 28.64
N LYS A 112 -16.67 -6.37 27.39
CA LYS A 112 -17.45 -7.56 27.00
C LYS A 112 -16.60 -8.83 26.90
N MET A 113 -15.27 -8.67 26.94
CA MET A 113 -14.29 -9.76 26.88
C MET A 113 -13.01 -9.35 27.61
N SER A 114 -12.18 -10.32 27.95
CA SER A 114 -10.83 -10.08 28.47
C SER A 114 -9.84 -9.85 27.34
N GLY A 115 -8.80 -9.05 27.58
CA GLY A 115 -7.76 -8.75 26.60
C GLY A 115 -7.08 -7.40 26.88
N ILE A 116 -6.34 -6.89 25.91
CA ILE A 116 -5.66 -5.59 25.98
C ILE A 116 -6.52 -4.51 25.33
N VAL A 117 -6.68 -3.38 26.00
CA VAL A 117 -7.30 -2.19 25.43
C VAL A 117 -6.39 -1.65 24.33
N ARG A 118 -6.79 -1.79 23.07
CA ARG A 118 -6.01 -1.35 21.91
C ARG A 118 -6.39 0.02 21.38
N GLY A 119 -7.59 0.44 21.68
CA GLY A 119 -8.11 1.75 21.30
C GLY A 119 -9.06 2.26 22.37
N MET A 120 -8.96 3.54 22.69
CA MET A 120 -9.84 4.23 23.62
C MET A 120 -9.99 5.67 23.16
N LEU A 121 -11.23 6.16 23.09
CA LEU A 121 -11.51 7.54 22.76
C LEU A 121 -11.03 8.46 23.89
N GLN A 122 -10.58 9.65 23.52
CA GLN A 122 -10.05 10.63 24.47
C GLN A 122 -11.13 11.08 25.46
N LYS A 123 -10.69 11.51 26.65
CA LYS A 123 -11.51 12.17 27.65
C LYS A 123 -12.18 13.42 27.06
N ASP A 124 -13.32 13.77 27.62
CA ASP A 124 -14.09 15.00 27.33
C ASP A 124 -14.69 15.09 25.91
N VAL A 125 -14.63 14.03 25.11
CA VAL A 125 -15.32 13.96 23.81
C VAL A 125 -16.81 13.72 24.02
N GLN A 126 -17.66 14.48 23.31
CA GLN A 126 -19.09 14.23 23.26
C GLN A 126 -19.39 12.96 22.46
N VAL A 127 -20.10 12.02 23.04
CA VAL A 127 -20.48 10.75 22.42
C VAL A 127 -21.98 10.53 22.44
N THR A 128 -22.49 9.69 21.55
CA THR A 128 -23.87 9.22 21.54
C THR A 128 -23.91 7.73 21.91
N GLU A 129 -25.02 7.28 22.48
CA GLU A 129 -25.24 5.88 22.81
C GLU A 129 -24.96 4.97 21.62
N GLY A 130 -24.26 3.85 21.86
CA GLY A 130 -23.87 2.89 20.84
C GLY A 130 -22.65 3.29 19.99
N LEU A 131 -22.14 4.53 20.09
CA LEU A 131 -20.92 4.93 19.39
C LEU A 131 -19.75 4.01 19.80
N LYS A 132 -18.94 3.57 18.85
CA LYS A 132 -17.70 2.87 19.16
C LYS A 132 -16.73 3.85 19.81
N ILE A 133 -16.35 3.60 21.07
CA ILE A 133 -15.42 4.42 21.85
C ILE A 133 -14.08 3.73 22.10
N GLY A 134 -13.94 2.45 21.76
CA GLY A 134 -12.68 1.72 21.89
C GLY A 134 -12.79 0.31 21.36
N ASP A 135 -11.68 -0.42 21.50
CA ASP A 135 -11.66 -1.88 21.24
C ASP A 135 -10.60 -2.62 22.06
N ILE A 136 -10.88 -3.91 22.29
CA ILE A 136 -10.06 -4.86 23.04
C ILE A 136 -9.48 -5.87 22.07
N ASP A 137 -8.18 -6.20 22.20
CA ASP A 137 -7.51 -7.25 21.46
C ASP A 137 -7.39 -8.52 22.30
N ALA A 138 -7.98 -9.62 21.80
CA ALA A 138 -8.00 -10.91 22.48
C ALA A 138 -6.64 -11.60 22.56
N ARG A 139 -5.67 -11.18 21.74
CA ARG A 139 -4.34 -11.79 21.65
C ARG A 139 -3.46 -11.46 22.86
N CYS A 140 -3.81 -10.39 23.61
CA CYS A 140 -3.09 -9.93 24.80
C CYS A 140 -1.61 -9.61 24.55
N GLU A 141 -1.30 -9.00 23.38
CA GLU A 141 0.06 -8.58 23.00
C GLU A 141 0.18 -7.05 23.14
N PRO A 142 0.79 -6.53 24.23
CA PRO A 142 0.90 -5.09 24.48
C PRO A 142 1.60 -4.33 23.36
N GLU A 143 2.59 -4.94 22.70
CA GLU A 143 3.37 -4.37 21.59
C GLU A 143 2.48 -4.02 20.39
N HIS A 144 1.34 -4.67 20.25
CA HIS A 144 0.37 -4.38 19.19
C HIS A 144 -0.29 -3.01 19.34
N CYS A 145 -0.23 -2.40 20.53
CA CYS A 145 -0.77 -1.05 20.75
C CYS A 145 0.12 0.03 20.13
N GLY A 146 1.43 -0.19 20.10
CA GLY A 146 2.42 0.74 19.57
C GLY A 146 2.90 0.46 18.15
N THR A 147 2.40 -0.61 17.50
CA THR A 147 2.87 -1.04 16.18
C THR A 147 1.78 -1.02 15.12
N ILE A 148 2.22 -0.98 13.85
CA ILE A 148 1.31 -0.98 12.68
C ILE A 148 0.76 -2.40 12.48
N SER A 149 -0.58 -2.53 12.41
CA SER A 149 -1.23 -3.83 12.17
C SER A 149 -0.99 -4.34 10.74
N ASP A 150 -1.17 -5.66 10.56
CA ASP A 150 -1.24 -6.33 9.26
C ASP A 150 -2.19 -5.61 8.28
N LYS A 151 -3.38 -5.24 8.74
CA LYS A 151 -4.36 -4.50 7.96
C LYS A 151 -3.84 -3.12 7.55
N ALA A 152 -3.29 -2.35 8.50
CA ALA A 152 -2.79 -1.01 8.21
C ALA A 152 -1.59 -1.07 7.24
N ARG A 153 -0.74 -2.09 7.37
CA ARG A 153 0.39 -2.32 6.48
C ARG A 153 -0.06 -2.69 5.06
N ALA A 154 -1.07 -3.55 4.92
CA ALA A 154 -1.63 -3.91 3.62
C ALA A 154 -2.29 -2.70 2.94
N VAL A 155 -3.08 -1.91 3.67
CA VAL A 155 -3.70 -0.68 3.15
C VAL A 155 -2.65 0.35 2.75
N GLY A 156 -1.63 0.57 3.59
CA GLY A 156 -0.50 1.46 3.28
C GLY A 156 0.29 0.98 2.05
N GLY A 157 0.45 -0.34 1.90
CA GLY A 157 1.04 -0.95 0.69
C GLY A 157 0.25 -0.63 -0.57
N GLY A 158 -1.08 -0.73 -0.52
CA GLY A 158 -1.94 -0.35 -1.66
C GLY A 158 -1.87 1.15 -1.99
N VAL A 159 -1.79 2.02 -0.98
CA VAL A 159 -1.56 3.46 -1.22
C VAL A 159 -0.20 3.66 -1.90
N LEU A 160 0.86 3.02 -1.42
CA LEU A 160 2.19 3.11 -2.01
C LEU A 160 2.21 2.61 -3.46
N GLU A 161 1.53 1.48 -3.74
CA GLU A 161 1.35 0.95 -5.09
C GLU A 161 0.69 1.99 -6.00
N ALA A 162 -0.42 2.59 -5.57
CA ALA A 162 -1.15 3.60 -6.35
C ALA A 162 -0.29 4.85 -6.60
N VAL A 163 0.44 5.35 -5.60
CA VAL A 163 1.34 6.50 -5.74
C VAL A 163 2.50 6.18 -6.68
N SER A 164 3.06 4.97 -6.59
CA SER A 164 4.15 4.53 -7.47
C SER A 164 3.70 4.44 -8.93
N LEU A 165 2.49 3.92 -9.17
CA LEU A 165 1.89 3.88 -10.51
C LEU A 165 1.62 5.29 -11.07
N PHE A 166 1.12 6.20 -10.23
CA PHE A 166 0.96 7.61 -10.61
C PHE A 166 2.30 8.24 -10.97
N GLY A 167 3.35 8.03 -10.15
CA GLY A 167 4.71 8.49 -10.42
C GLY A 167 5.24 7.98 -11.76
N GLN A 168 5.00 6.72 -12.11
CA GLN A 168 5.38 6.16 -13.41
C GLN A 168 4.65 6.80 -14.59
N ILE A 169 3.41 7.25 -14.41
CA ILE A 169 2.60 7.87 -15.48
C ILE A 169 2.88 9.36 -15.60
N TYR A 170 3.10 10.07 -14.49
CA TYR A 170 3.17 11.53 -14.41
C TYR A 170 4.50 12.06 -13.88
N GLY A 171 5.36 11.20 -13.31
CA GLY A 171 6.69 11.57 -12.86
C GLY A 171 7.72 11.50 -13.97
N ASN A 172 8.82 12.21 -13.78
CA ASN A 172 9.95 12.22 -14.71
C ASN A 172 10.92 11.09 -14.33
N TYR A 173 10.49 9.84 -14.56
CA TYR A 173 11.26 8.64 -14.21
C TYR A 173 11.88 7.98 -15.43
N GLY A 174 13.00 7.31 -15.19
CA GLY A 174 13.60 6.38 -16.15
C GLY A 174 13.41 4.92 -15.72
N VAL A 175 13.44 4.02 -16.68
CA VAL A 175 13.38 2.57 -16.39
C VAL A 175 14.57 1.88 -17.03
N ALA A 176 15.30 1.09 -16.23
CA ALA A 176 16.48 0.36 -16.68
C ALA A 176 16.31 -1.15 -16.56
N LEU A 177 16.54 -1.89 -17.65
CA LEU A 177 16.70 -3.34 -17.62
C LEU A 177 18.19 -3.71 -17.56
N LEU A 178 18.64 -4.24 -16.43
CA LEU A 178 20.02 -4.69 -16.24
C LEU A 178 20.16 -6.14 -16.68
N ALA A 179 20.77 -6.38 -17.82
CA ALA A 179 20.87 -7.67 -18.47
C ALA A 179 22.33 -8.04 -18.89
N ALA A 180 23.32 -7.47 -18.23
CA ALA A 180 24.74 -7.71 -18.53
C ALA A 180 25.37 -8.85 -17.72
N GLY A 181 24.70 -9.36 -16.67
CA GLY A 181 25.24 -10.39 -15.78
C GLY A 181 25.57 -11.72 -16.49
N GLU A 182 26.69 -12.35 -16.13
CA GLU A 182 27.20 -13.59 -16.75
C GLU A 182 26.52 -14.88 -16.26
N ALA A 183 25.55 -14.79 -15.34
CA ALA A 183 24.80 -15.94 -14.79
C ALA A 183 25.67 -17.11 -14.28
N LYS A 184 26.87 -16.85 -13.72
CA LYS A 184 27.88 -17.85 -13.30
C LYS A 184 27.32 -18.99 -12.44
N ARG A 185 26.30 -18.73 -11.61
CA ARG A 185 25.66 -19.74 -10.75
C ARG A 185 24.66 -20.65 -11.49
N PHE A 186 24.26 -20.28 -12.69
CA PHE A 186 23.29 -21.04 -13.48
C PHE A 186 23.94 -22.04 -14.42
N GLY A 187 25.26 -21.89 -14.72
CA GLY A 187 26.05 -22.81 -15.56
C GLY A 187 25.82 -22.62 -17.07
N SER A 188 24.85 -21.83 -17.51
CA SER A 188 24.58 -21.45 -18.90
C SER A 188 24.10 -19.98 -18.96
N ASP A 189 23.89 -19.44 -20.16
CA ASP A 189 23.33 -18.10 -20.29
C ASP A 189 21.82 -18.09 -19.93
N LYS A 190 21.54 -17.88 -18.63
CA LYS A 190 20.20 -17.87 -18.08
C LYS A 190 19.20 -17.02 -18.87
N LEU A 191 19.63 -15.89 -19.42
CA LEU A 191 18.73 -14.97 -20.11
C LEU A 191 18.28 -15.52 -21.47
N SER A 192 19.09 -16.36 -22.10
CA SER A 192 18.76 -17.04 -23.37
C SER A 192 17.97 -18.32 -23.16
N GLU A 193 17.86 -18.84 -21.92
CA GLU A 193 17.04 -20.00 -21.61
C GLU A 193 15.55 -19.71 -21.88
N LYS A 194 14.84 -20.75 -22.36
CA LYS A 194 13.44 -20.59 -22.75
C LYS A 194 12.49 -20.93 -21.59
N PHE A 195 11.61 -20.02 -21.28
CA PHE A 195 10.43 -20.25 -20.45
C PHE A 195 9.19 -20.19 -21.35
N GLN A 196 8.38 -21.24 -21.36
CA GLN A 196 7.22 -21.37 -22.26
C GLN A 196 7.56 -21.18 -23.77
N GLY A 197 8.75 -21.63 -24.17
CA GLY A 197 9.23 -21.55 -25.56
C GLY A 197 9.84 -20.19 -25.94
N ILE A 198 9.83 -19.19 -25.06
CA ILE A 198 10.32 -17.83 -25.29
C ILE A 198 11.54 -17.57 -24.41
N PRO A 199 12.64 -16.94 -24.89
CA PRO A 199 13.80 -16.59 -24.08
C PRO A 199 13.41 -15.69 -22.90
N LEU A 200 14.04 -15.90 -21.73
CA LEU A 200 13.74 -15.13 -20.52
C LEU A 200 13.93 -13.63 -20.69
N TYR A 201 14.96 -13.21 -21.46
CA TYR A 201 15.18 -11.79 -21.74
C TYR A 201 14.00 -11.14 -22.49
N ARG A 202 13.30 -11.90 -23.33
CA ARG A 202 12.15 -11.39 -24.10
C ARG A 202 10.97 -11.07 -23.21
N HIS A 203 10.68 -11.92 -22.22
CA HIS A 203 9.67 -11.63 -21.22
C HIS A 203 9.97 -10.36 -20.42
N ALA A 204 11.27 -10.06 -20.18
CA ALA A 204 11.67 -8.83 -19.51
C ALA A 204 11.52 -7.60 -20.44
N LEU A 205 11.84 -7.73 -21.73
CA LEU A 205 11.64 -6.66 -22.73
C LEU A 205 10.16 -6.32 -22.91
N GLU A 206 9.28 -7.33 -22.99
CA GLU A 206 7.83 -7.14 -23.07
C GLU A 206 7.30 -6.31 -21.88
N LYS A 207 7.82 -6.56 -20.67
CA LYS A 207 7.48 -5.73 -19.50
C LYS A 207 8.01 -4.30 -19.62
N LEU A 208 9.22 -4.13 -20.12
CA LEU A 208 9.81 -2.80 -20.32
C LEU A 208 9.07 -2.01 -21.41
N GLU A 209 8.47 -2.67 -22.38
CA GLU A 209 7.66 -2.06 -23.42
C GLU A 209 6.41 -1.37 -22.86
N ALA A 210 5.83 -1.91 -21.76
CA ALA A 210 4.70 -1.30 -21.08
C ALA A 210 4.99 0.12 -20.54
N PHE A 211 6.26 0.48 -20.37
CA PHE A 211 6.71 1.82 -19.95
C PHE A 211 7.07 2.73 -21.13
N SER A 212 6.36 2.62 -22.26
CA SER A 212 6.67 3.35 -23.49
C SER A 212 6.64 4.89 -23.36
N GLY A 213 5.95 5.43 -22.34
CA GLY A 213 5.91 6.86 -22.04
C GLY A 213 7.12 7.37 -21.24
N LEU A 214 8.02 6.51 -20.78
CA LEU A 214 9.18 6.86 -19.97
C LEU A 214 10.48 6.69 -20.75
N SER A 215 11.56 7.35 -20.28
CA SER A 215 12.92 7.08 -20.75
C SER A 215 13.31 5.63 -20.37
N ARG A 216 13.73 4.84 -21.36
CA ARG A 216 14.01 3.41 -21.17
C ARG A 216 15.40 3.05 -21.66
N VAL A 217 16.11 2.24 -20.87
CA VAL A 217 17.43 1.74 -21.24
C VAL A 217 17.58 0.25 -20.94
N VAL A 218 18.31 -0.43 -21.79
CA VAL A 218 18.76 -1.82 -21.57
C VAL A 218 20.28 -1.82 -21.46
N VAL A 219 20.80 -2.31 -20.33
CA VAL A 219 22.24 -2.50 -20.13
C VAL A 219 22.58 -3.97 -20.38
N THR A 220 23.31 -4.26 -21.47
CA THR A 220 23.61 -5.63 -21.85
C THR A 220 24.94 -5.70 -22.62
N ALA A 221 25.53 -6.91 -22.68
CA ALA A 221 26.61 -7.26 -23.60
C ALA A 221 26.17 -8.30 -24.64
N ARG A 222 24.86 -8.64 -24.67
CA ARG A 222 24.30 -9.65 -25.56
C ARG A 222 23.70 -9.04 -26.80
N GLU A 223 24.28 -9.38 -27.95
CA GLU A 223 23.89 -8.85 -29.25
C GLU A 223 22.40 -9.11 -29.56
N ALA A 224 21.93 -10.35 -29.38
CA ALA A 224 20.54 -10.72 -29.66
C ALA A 224 19.52 -9.92 -28.84
N LEU A 225 19.83 -9.62 -27.57
CA LEU A 225 18.99 -8.80 -26.72
C LEU A 225 19.04 -7.32 -27.15
N ALA A 226 20.23 -6.83 -27.48
CA ALA A 226 20.43 -5.48 -27.97
C ALA A 226 19.66 -5.21 -29.26
N GLU A 227 19.76 -6.11 -30.26
CA GLU A 227 19.00 -6.00 -31.49
C GLU A 227 17.49 -5.95 -31.28
N GLU A 228 16.97 -6.78 -30.37
CA GLU A 228 15.54 -6.83 -30.09
C GLU A 228 15.07 -5.56 -29.34
N ALA A 229 15.84 -5.11 -28.35
CA ALA A 229 15.56 -3.84 -27.65
C ALA A 229 15.56 -2.64 -28.62
N GLN A 230 16.50 -2.62 -29.56
CA GLN A 230 16.57 -1.56 -30.58
C GLN A 230 15.34 -1.55 -31.49
N ARG A 231 14.81 -2.73 -31.88
CA ARG A 231 13.56 -2.84 -32.66
C ARG A 231 12.35 -2.26 -31.92
N LEU A 232 12.38 -2.32 -30.59
CA LEU A 232 11.35 -1.76 -29.71
C LEU A 232 11.57 -0.27 -29.37
N GLY A 233 12.58 0.37 -29.98
CA GLY A 233 12.90 1.78 -29.72
C GLY A 233 13.44 2.05 -28.33
N ILE A 234 14.08 1.04 -27.70
CA ILE A 234 14.68 1.18 -26.37
C ILE A 234 16.18 1.44 -26.52
N HIS A 235 16.69 2.41 -25.76
CA HIS A 235 18.12 2.73 -25.78
C HIS A 235 18.96 1.61 -25.17
N ILE A 236 20.14 1.38 -25.73
CA ILE A 236 21.04 0.30 -25.35
C ILE A 236 22.35 0.87 -24.85
N VAL A 237 22.78 0.35 -23.72
CA VAL A 237 24.13 0.59 -23.17
C VAL A 237 24.88 -0.72 -23.11
N GLU A 238 25.99 -0.79 -23.83
CA GLU A 238 26.85 -1.95 -23.78
C GLU A 238 27.69 -1.95 -22.50
N ASN A 239 27.52 -2.96 -21.64
CA ASN A 239 28.40 -3.19 -20.50
C ASN A 239 29.50 -4.21 -20.89
N ARG A 240 30.68 -3.72 -21.20
CA ARG A 240 31.87 -4.54 -21.55
C ARG A 240 32.61 -5.07 -20.32
N GLN A 241 32.21 -4.69 -19.12
CA GLN A 241 32.89 -5.04 -17.88
C GLN A 241 31.89 -5.57 -16.83
N PRO A 242 31.15 -6.66 -17.16
CA PRO A 242 30.14 -7.21 -16.27
C PRO A 242 30.71 -7.75 -14.95
N GLU A 243 32.00 -8.07 -14.92
CA GLU A 243 32.74 -8.50 -13.73
C GLU A 243 32.83 -7.43 -12.63
N GLN A 244 32.66 -6.13 -12.96
CA GLN A 244 32.58 -5.04 -11.99
C GLN A 244 31.29 -5.06 -11.17
N GLY A 245 30.37 -5.96 -11.48
CA GLY A 245 29.18 -6.16 -10.71
C GLY A 245 28.00 -5.27 -11.09
N ILE A 246 26.90 -5.43 -10.34
CA ILE A 246 25.62 -4.76 -10.64
C ILE A 246 25.72 -3.24 -10.52
N SER A 247 26.52 -2.71 -9.62
CA SER A 247 26.70 -1.27 -9.41
C SER A 247 27.24 -0.56 -10.65
N HIS A 248 28.12 -1.22 -11.41
CA HIS A 248 28.62 -0.67 -12.68
C HIS A 248 27.49 -0.60 -13.73
N SER A 249 26.67 -1.65 -13.86
CA SER A 249 25.50 -1.64 -14.75
C SER A 249 24.48 -0.57 -14.37
N VAL A 250 24.24 -0.35 -13.06
CA VAL A 250 23.36 0.73 -12.56
C VAL A 250 23.93 2.10 -12.93
N SER A 251 25.23 2.31 -12.75
CA SER A 251 25.88 3.58 -13.10
C SER A 251 25.77 3.88 -14.60
N LEU A 252 26.00 2.89 -15.45
CA LEU A 252 25.85 3.03 -16.91
C LEU A 252 24.40 3.37 -17.30
N ALA A 253 23.42 2.67 -16.71
CA ALA A 253 22.02 2.94 -16.94
C ALA A 253 21.64 4.36 -16.55
N LEU A 254 22.06 4.82 -15.38
CA LEU A 254 21.77 6.15 -14.87
C LEU A 254 22.39 7.25 -15.74
N GLN A 255 23.65 7.08 -16.17
CA GLN A 255 24.29 8.04 -17.07
C GLN A 255 23.54 8.17 -18.39
N GLU A 256 23.14 7.09 -19.00
CA GLU A 256 22.37 7.11 -20.24
C GLU A 256 21.01 7.77 -20.06
N LEU A 257 20.26 7.38 -19.00
CA LEU A 257 18.95 7.95 -18.73
C LEU A 257 19.02 9.44 -18.45
N LEU A 258 20.01 9.91 -17.69
CA LEU A 258 20.23 11.35 -17.44
C LEU A 258 20.66 12.10 -18.72
N SER A 259 21.34 11.43 -19.66
CA SER A 259 21.66 12.04 -20.96
C SER A 259 20.42 12.26 -21.83
N GLN A 260 19.45 11.35 -21.75
CA GLN A 260 18.17 11.45 -22.45
C GLN A 260 17.23 12.47 -21.79
N ASN A 261 17.25 12.51 -20.48
CA ASN A 261 16.38 13.35 -19.67
C ASN A 261 17.12 13.85 -18.42
N PRO A 262 17.71 15.07 -18.47
CA PRO A 262 18.47 15.64 -17.35
C PRO A 262 17.62 15.89 -16.08
N ASP A 263 16.30 16.02 -16.24
CA ASP A 263 15.37 16.37 -15.17
C ASP A 263 14.74 15.12 -14.51
N LEU A 264 15.36 13.94 -14.69
CA LEU A 264 14.88 12.69 -14.05
C LEU A 264 14.83 12.81 -12.52
N GLU A 265 13.70 12.41 -11.96
CA GLU A 265 13.45 12.36 -10.50
C GLU A 265 13.85 11.01 -9.89
N GLY A 266 13.99 9.96 -10.72
CA GLY A 266 14.36 8.61 -10.29
C GLY A 266 14.47 7.59 -11.42
N VAL A 267 14.97 6.40 -11.07
CA VAL A 267 15.14 5.25 -11.99
C VAL A 267 14.70 3.97 -11.29
#